data_0f002f6620186eb6ef32ababb4cd4140
#
_entry.id   0f002f6620186eb6ef32ababb4cd4140
#
_cell.length_a   1.000
_cell.length_b   1.000
_cell.length_c   1.000
_cell.angle_alpha   90.00
_cell.angle_beta   90.00
_cell.angle_gamma   90.00
#
_symmetry.space_group_name_H-M   'P 1'
#
loop_
_entity.id
_entity.type
_entity.pdbx_description
1 polymer ?
#
loop_
_entity_poly.entity_id
_entity_poly.type
_entity_poly.pdbx_seq_one_letter_code
_entity_poly.pdbx_strand_id
1 'polypeptide(L)'
;MRRGNYLNQPKQYKLVYEKGGTVKNSFLVMRTFPNDLVVTRYGFSVSRRVGKAVTRNKIKRWLREILRETQVKPGWDLVFIVRPRVIVAGYWEFKKAVESLLYRAQLLAEKNEKVSLEID
;
A
#
# COMPACT_ATOMS: atom_id res chain seq x y z
N MET A 1 -0.13 -7.69 12.21
CA MET A 1 -0.14 -8.16 10.83
C MET A 1 0.74 -9.38 10.66
N ARG A 2 0.34 -10.30 9.86
CA ARG A 2 1.06 -11.55 9.68
C ARG A 2 2.20 -11.42 8.68
N ARG A 3 3.28 -12.17 8.92
CA ARG A 3 4.44 -12.13 8.04
C ARG A 3 4.13 -12.56 6.62
N GLY A 4 3.18 -13.46 6.41
CA GLY A 4 2.80 -13.93 5.09
C GLY A 4 2.18 -12.87 4.20
N ASN A 5 1.83 -11.72 4.75
CA ASN A 5 1.22 -10.64 4.00
C ASN A 5 2.26 -9.69 3.38
N TYR A 6 3.53 -10.05 3.39
CA TYR A 6 4.57 -9.21 2.79
C TYR A 6 5.29 -9.94 1.68
N LEU A 7 5.65 -9.17 0.65
CA LEU A 7 6.54 -9.67 -0.39
C LEU A 7 7.93 -9.82 0.20
N ASN A 8 8.60 -10.93 -0.10
CA ASN A 8 9.89 -11.22 0.49
C ASN A 8 10.93 -11.76 -0.50
N GLN A 9 10.60 -11.82 -1.79
CA GLN A 9 11.54 -12.33 -2.79
C GLN A 9 11.66 -11.34 -3.94
N PRO A 10 12.90 -11.15 -4.47
CA PRO A 10 13.11 -10.20 -5.57
C PRO A 10 12.24 -10.46 -6.79
N LYS A 11 11.99 -11.72 -7.13
CA LYS A 11 11.18 -12.02 -8.31
C LYS A 11 9.72 -11.59 -8.15
N GLN A 12 9.22 -11.53 -6.92
CA GLN A 12 7.86 -11.06 -6.67
C GLN A 12 7.76 -9.58 -7.00
N TYR A 13 8.75 -8.79 -6.54
CA TYR A 13 8.81 -7.36 -6.86
C TYR A 13 8.98 -7.15 -8.36
N LYS A 14 9.86 -7.93 -8.99
CA LYS A 14 10.11 -7.79 -10.41
C LYS A 14 8.84 -7.99 -11.22
N LEU A 15 8.05 -8.97 -10.87
CA LEU A 15 6.81 -9.26 -11.57
C LEU A 15 5.83 -8.08 -11.46
N VAL A 16 5.70 -7.50 -10.27
CA VAL A 16 4.84 -6.34 -10.06
C VAL A 16 5.34 -5.15 -10.87
N TYR A 17 6.65 -4.90 -10.87
CA TYR A 17 7.21 -3.77 -11.62
C TYR A 17 7.06 -3.94 -13.12
N GLU A 18 7.21 -5.15 -13.64
CA GLU A 18 7.17 -5.37 -15.08
C GLU A 18 5.75 -5.47 -15.63
N LYS A 19 4.84 -6.06 -14.88
CA LYS A 19 3.50 -6.38 -15.39
C LYS A 19 2.36 -5.69 -14.64
N GLY A 20 2.66 -4.98 -13.58
CA GLY A 20 1.63 -4.38 -12.76
C GLY A 20 1.09 -3.08 -13.31
N GLY A 21 -0.08 -2.70 -12.77
CA GLY A 21 -0.65 -1.39 -13.02
C GLY A 21 -0.01 -0.34 -12.11
N THR A 22 -0.34 0.91 -12.33
CA THR A 22 0.22 2.03 -11.56
C THR A 22 -0.85 3.04 -11.20
N VAL A 23 -0.85 3.45 -9.93
CA VAL A 23 -1.61 4.62 -9.46
C VAL A 23 -0.64 5.45 -8.64
N LYS A 24 -0.71 6.76 -8.75
CA LYS A 24 0.26 7.61 -8.04
C LYS A 24 -0.35 8.92 -7.57
N ASN A 25 0.30 9.50 -6.57
CA ASN A 25 0.02 10.86 -6.12
C ASN A 25 1.33 11.52 -5.71
N SER A 26 1.25 12.65 -4.97
CA SER A 26 2.45 13.41 -4.60
C SER A 26 3.43 12.64 -3.72
N PHE A 27 2.93 11.76 -2.87
CA PHE A 27 3.76 11.08 -1.88
C PHE A 27 4.13 9.65 -2.23
N LEU A 28 3.36 9.00 -3.09
CA LEU A 28 3.49 7.57 -3.33
C LEU A 28 3.21 7.20 -4.77
N VAL A 29 3.88 6.15 -5.20
CA VAL A 29 3.49 5.40 -6.41
C VAL A 29 3.11 4.02 -5.91
N MET A 30 1.92 3.54 -6.29
CA MET A 30 1.50 2.18 -5.96
C MET A 30 1.44 1.35 -7.23
N ARG A 31 2.18 0.25 -7.23
CA ARG A 31 2.13 -0.73 -8.32
C ARG A 31 1.24 -1.89 -7.87
N THR A 32 0.40 -2.36 -8.78
CA THR A 32 -0.60 -3.38 -8.44
C THR A 32 -0.51 -4.55 -9.40
N PHE A 33 -0.61 -5.75 -8.87
CA PHE A 33 -0.59 -6.96 -9.69
C PHE A 33 -1.45 -8.04 -9.03
N PRO A 34 -2.42 -8.63 -9.77
CA PRO A 34 -3.24 -9.70 -9.18
C PRO A 34 -2.37 -10.94 -8.96
N ASN A 35 -2.49 -11.55 -7.78
CA ASN A 35 -1.60 -12.63 -7.38
C ASN A 35 -2.25 -14.02 -7.31
N ASP A 36 -3.57 -14.11 -7.54
CA ASP A 36 -4.32 -15.35 -7.48
C ASP A 36 -4.29 -16.05 -6.12
N LEU A 37 -3.98 -15.28 -5.07
CA LEU A 37 -4.01 -15.79 -3.69
C LEU A 37 -5.25 -15.30 -2.97
N VAL A 38 -5.51 -15.87 -1.80
CA VAL A 38 -6.62 -15.43 -0.96
C VAL A 38 -6.24 -14.23 -0.09
N VAL A 39 -4.99 -13.80 -0.15
CA VAL A 39 -4.50 -12.66 0.63
C VAL A 39 -3.84 -11.65 -0.30
N THR A 40 -3.75 -10.42 0.18
CA THR A 40 -2.98 -9.36 -0.50
C THR A 40 -1.64 -9.25 0.23
N ARG A 41 -0.58 -9.14 -0.58
CA ARG A 41 0.78 -9.01 -0.05
C ARG A 41 1.31 -7.63 -0.37
N TYR A 42 2.10 -7.08 0.55
CA TYR A 42 2.61 -5.72 0.45
C TYR A 42 4.12 -5.69 0.33
N GLY A 43 4.61 -4.77 -0.48
CA GLY A 43 6.03 -4.46 -0.55
C GLY A 43 6.20 -2.95 -0.40
N PHE A 44 7.31 -2.54 0.22
CA PHE A 44 7.61 -1.12 0.44
C PHE A 44 8.97 -0.80 -0.15
N SER A 45 9.04 0.25 -0.93
CA SER A 45 10.28 0.74 -1.50
C SER A 45 10.50 2.16 -1.00
N VAL A 46 11.44 2.33 -0.07
CA VAL A 46 11.75 3.62 0.52
C VAL A 46 13.25 3.86 0.34
N SER A 47 13.61 4.64 -0.67
CA SER A 47 15.00 4.84 -1.03
C SER A 47 15.68 5.86 -0.12
N ARG A 48 17.01 5.92 -0.22
CA ARG A 48 17.81 6.90 0.55
C ARG A 48 17.43 8.34 0.22
N ARG A 49 16.83 8.57 -0.92
CA ARG A 49 16.39 9.92 -1.31
C ARG A 49 15.28 10.45 -0.41
N VAL A 50 14.56 9.56 0.27
CA VAL A 50 13.53 9.95 1.24
C VAL A 50 14.15 10.47 2.53
N GLY A 51 15.30 9.92 2.92
CA GLY A 51 15.98 10.37 4.14
C GLY A 51 16.85 9.29 4.73
N LYS A 52 17.33 9.56 5.93
CA LYS A 52 18.19 8.63 6.67
C LYS A 52 17.40 7.40 7.11
N ALA A 53 18.12 6.40 7.59
CA ALA A 53 17.51 5.13 8.00
C ALA A 53 16.37 5.32 9.00
N VAL A 54 16.54 6.22 9.96
CA VAL A 54 15.50 6.50 10.97
C VAL A 54 14.21 6.96 10.31
N THR A 55 14.32 7.90 9.36
CA THR A 55 13.17 8.42 8.64
C THR A 55 12.53 7.33 7.78
N ARG A 56 13.35 6.56 7.05
CA ARG A 56 12.83 5.49 6.21
C ARG A 56 12.11 4.43 7.02
N ASN A 57 12.65 4.08 8.17
CA ASN A 57 12.02 3.09 9.04
C ASN A 57 10.70 3.60 9.61
N LYS A 58 10.65 4.90 9.94
CA LYS A 58 9.42 5.53 10.40
C LYS A 58 8.32 5.44 9.33
N ILE A 59 8.66 5.75 8.09
CA ILE A 59 7.70 5.70 6.99
C ILE A 59 7.20 4.28 6.77
N LYS A 60 8.09 3.30 6.82
CA LYS A 60 7.70 1.89 6.70
C LYS A 60 6.74 1.47 7.82
N ARG A 61 7.02 1.94 9.05
CA ARG A 61 6.14 1.66 10.18
C ARG A 61 4.76 2.27 9.96
N TRP A 62 4.71 3.51 9.46
CA TRP A 62 3.44 4.14 9.13
C TRP A 62 2.65 3.31 8.11
N LEU A 63 3.33 2.85 7.05
CA LEU A 63 2.67 2.02 6.05
C LEU A 63 2.10 0.75 6.67
N ARG A 64 2.88 0.08 7.51
CA ARG A 64 2.39 -1.14 8.15
C ARG A 64 1.17 -0.88 9.02
N GLU A 65 1.19 0.20 9.80
CA GLU A 65 0.06 0.55 10.67
C GLU A 65 -1.19 0.90 9.85
N ILE A 66 -1.02 1.70 8.81
CA ILE A 66 -2.13 2.12 7.98
C ILE A 66 -2.76 0.92 7.28
N LEU A 67 -1.94 0.05 6.70
CA LEU A 67 -2.45 -1.11 5.97
C LEU A 67 -3.09 -2.14 6.90
N ARG A 68 -2.58 -2.25 8.11
CA ARG A 68 -3.19 -3.14 9.10
C ARG A 68 -4.60 -2.71 9.45
N GLU A 69 -4.85 -1.40 9.50
CA GLU A 69 -6.15 -0.85 9.86
C GLU A 69 -7.09 -0.69 8.68
N THR A 70 -6.58 -0.85 7.47
CA THR A 70 -7.37 -0.64 6.26
C THR A 70 -7.83 -1.97 5.70
N GLN A 71 -9.10 -2.05 5.35
CA GLN A 71 -9.62 -3.27 4.72
C GLN A 71 -9.36 -3.20 3.22
N VAL A 72 -8.37 -3.96 2.78
CA VAL A 72 -7.95 -4.02 1.38
C VAL A 72 -8.45 -5.32 0.77
N LYS A 73 -8.94 -5.25 -0.46
CA LYS A 73 -9.42 -6.44 -1.15
C LYS A 73 -8.31 -7.47 -1.27
N PRO A 74 -8.61 -8.76 -1.12
CA PRO A 74 -7.59 -9.80 -1.23
C PRO A 74 -7.19 -10.06 -2.68
N GLY A 75 -6.08 -10.76 -2.86
CA GLY A 75 -5.70 -11.25 -4.17
C GLY A 75 -4.76 -10.36 -4.96
N TRP A 76 -4.07 -9.43 -4.29
CA TRP A 76 -3.18 -8.49 -4.96
C TRP A 76 -1.80 -8.45 -4.34
N ASP A 77 -0.80 -8.20 -5.19
CA ASP A 77 0.53 -7.80 -4.73
C ASP A 77 0.62 -6.30 -4.97
N LEU A 78 0.84 -5.55 -3.90
CA LEU A 78 0.89 -4.09 -3.94
C LEU A 78 2.26 -3.62 -3.48
N VAL A 79 2.95 -2.86 -4.33
CA VAL A 79 4.23 -2.27 -3.96
C VAL A 79 4.04 -0.77 -3.84
N PHE A 80 4.31 -0.24 -2.65
CA PHE A 80 4.26 1.19 -2.38
C PHE A 80 5.66 1.76 -2.49
N ILE A 81 5.85 2.65 -3.44
CA ILE A 81 7.12 3.34 -3.66
C ILE A 81 6.96 4.74 -3.10
N VAL A 82 7.72 5.04 -2.06
CA VAL A 82 7.61 6.32 -1.36
C VAL A 82 8.44 7.36 -2.08
N ARG A 83 7.82 8.51 -2.37
CA ARG A 83 8.48 9.61 -3.05
C ARG A 83 9.12 10.56 -2.04
N PRO A 84 10.24 11.22 -2.39
CA PRO A 84 10.92 12.13 -1.47
C PRO A 84 10.05 13.23 -0.88
N ARG A 85 9.01 13.64 -1.58
CA ARG A 85 8.10 14.68 -1.10
C ARG A 85 7.40 14.31 0.20
N VAL A 86 7.39 13.03 0.56
CA VAL A 86 6.77 12.58 1.81
C VAL A 86 7.37 13.24 3.04
N ILE A 87 8.59 13.77 2.92
CA ILE A 87 9.30 14.37 4.06
C ILE A 87 8.54 15.56 4.67
N VAL A 88 7.69 16.22 3.88
CA VAL A 88 6.90 17.35 4.37
C VAL A 88 5.53 16.93 4.90
N ALA A 89 5.20 15.63 4.83
CA ALA A 89 3.89 15.15 5.24
C ALA A 89 3.89 14.69 6.68
N GLY A 90 2.79 14.95 7.38
CA GLY A 90 2.53 14.32 8.66
C GLY A 90 1.86 12.96 8.45
N TYR A 91 1.67 12.24 9.55
CA TYR A 91 1.10 10.90 9.51
C TYR A 91 -0.28 10.90 8.83
N TRP A 92 -1.15 11.84 9.21
CA TRP A 92 -2.52 11.86 8.70
C TRP A 92 -2.59 12.18 7.22
N GLU A 93 -1.72 13.07 6.74
CA GLU A 93 -1.64 13.37 5.32
C GLU A 93 -1.16 12.15 4.55
N PHE A 94 -0.18 11.46 5.11
CA PHE A 94 0.36 10.25 4.50
C PHE A 94 -0.70 9.15 4.45
N LYS A 95 -1.45 8.98 5.54
CA LYS A 95 -2.54 8.00 5.60
C LYS A 95 -3.59 8.27 4.53
N LYS A 96 -3.98 9.53 4.38
CA LYS A 96 -4.95 9.90 3.34
C LYS A 96 -4.40 9.60 1.94
N ALA A 97 -3.10 9.80 1.74
CA ALA A 97 -2.48 9.52 0.45
C ALA A 97 -2.53 8.03 0.13
N VAL A 98 -2.27 7.18 1.12
CA VAL A 98 -2.36 5.73 0.93
C VAL A 98 -3.80 5.32 0.61
N GLU A 99 -4.74 5.81 1.39
CA GLU A 99 -6.15 5.48 1.20
C GLU A 99 -6.65 5.95 -0.17
N SER A 100 -6.20 7.11 -0.61
CA SER A 100 -6.57 7.64 -1.91
C SER A 100 -6.14 6.72 -3.06
N LEU A 101 -4.92 6.20 -2.98
CA LEU A 101 -4.44 5.28 -4.01
C LEU A 101 -5.25 4.00 -4.03
N LEU A 102 -5.54 3.45 -2.86
CA LEU A 102 -6.34 2.23 -2.76
C LEU A 102 -7.75 2.46 -3.30
N TYR A 103 -8.33 3.58 -2.98
CA TYR A 103 -9.66 3.93 -3.47
C TYR A 103 -9.67 4.06 -4.99
N ARG A 104 -8.71 4.79 -5.55
CA ARG A 104 -8.64 5.01 -6.99
C ARG A 104 -8.38 3.72 -7.78
N ALA A 105 -7.66 2.79 -7.17
CA ALA A 105 -7.42 1.47 -7.77
C ALA A 105 -8.56 0.50 -7.52
N GLN A 106 -9.61 0.93 -6.80
CA GLN A 106 -10.77 0.10 -6.44
C GLN A 106 -10.36 -1.10 -5.60
N LEU A 107 -9.42 -0.89 -4.70
CA LEU A 107 -8.88 -1.94 -3.83
C LEU A 107 -9.35 -1.84 -2.39
N LEU A 108 -10.10 -0.82 -2.02
CA LEU A 108 -10.71 -0.77 -0.70
C LEU A 108 -11.89 -1.73 -0.63
N ALA A 109 -11.97 -2.47 0.47
CA ALA A 109 -13.10 -3.34 0.69
C ALA A 109 -14.37 -2.49 0.83
N GLU A 110 -15.47 -3.02 0.34
CA GLU A 110 -16.72 -2.27 0.25
C GLU A 110 -17.37 -2.12 1.62
N LYS A 111 -17.17 -0.97 2.26
CA LYS A 111 -17.84 -0.70 3.52
C LYS A 111 -19.34 -0.48 3.31
N ASN A 112 -19.69 0.01 2.14
CA ASN A 112 -21.09 0.29 1.84
C ASN A 112 -21.95 -0.95 1.81
N GLU A 113 -21.40 -2.06 1.36
CA GLU A 113 -22.12 -3.32 1.37
C GLU A 113 -22.53 -3.71 2.78
N LYS A 114 -21.59 -3.51 3.72
CA LYS A 114 -21.83 -3.84 5.12
C LYS A 114 -22.93 -2.97 5.70
N VAL A 115 -22.90 -1.69 5.37
CA VAL A 115 -23.92 -0.76 5.84
C VAL A 115 -25.27 -1.12 5.25
N SER A 116 -25.31 -1.42 3.98
CA SER A 116 -26.54 -1.81 3.31
C SER A 116 -27.18 -3.04 3.94
N LEU A 117 -26.37 -4.01 4.28
CA LEU A 117 -26.86 -5.23 4.91
C LEU A 117 -27.44 -4.95 6.29
N GLU A 118 -26.88 -4.00 7.00
CA GLU A 118 -27.38 -3.64 8.32
C GLU A 118 -28.70 -2.92 8.24
N ILE A 119 -28.91 -2.14 7.20
CA ILE A 119 -30.14 -1.38 7.01
C ILE A 119 -31.27 -2.29 6.55
N ASP A 120 -30.94 -3.24 5.75
CA ASP A 120 -31.91 -4.14 5.21
C ASP A 120 -32.44 -5.13 6.24
#